data_bed83ceb143008f8ada86552f269a093
#
_entry.id   bed83ceb143008f8ada86552f269a093
#
_cell.length_a   1.000
_cell.length_b   1.000
_cell.length_c   1.000
_cell.angle_alpha   90.00
_cell.angle_beta   90.00
_cell.angle_gamma   90.00
#
_symmetry.space_group_name_H-M   'P 1'
#
loop_
_entity.id
_entity.type
_entity.pdbx_description
1 polymer ?
#
loop_
_entity_poly.entity_id
_entity_poly.type
_entity_poly.pdbx_seq_one_letter_code
_entity_poly.pdbx_strand_id
1 'polypeptide(L)'
;MSIKPENWSCTTVRSSGLIIRQKDPNNLEMPFDQLGDFITPAELFYVRSHFPTPEIDPVTYQLSVGGAVRSKLSLSYADIRAMPSQTCIATLECAGNSRVFLVPPAPGAQWELGAVGNAEWTGVPLSMLLESAGLGGDVCDIVLEGADRGVPKEEPKPPDPITYIRSIPRKRAMESDVLIAYQMNGRDLTPDHGYPLRAIVPGHYGMASVKWLTNIIATTEPFQGYWQTSDYAFWQDSEVGPVRRPLAEMKLKSQIARPRVYERLEPNSPYTIFGAAWAGDTD
;
A
#
# COMPACT_ATOMS: atom_id res chain seq x y z
N MET A 1 34.65 -22.37 8.94
CA MET A 1 33.53 -22.80 9.81
C MET A 1 32.27 -22.45 9.09
N SER A 2 31.59 -23.45 8.50
CA SER A 2 30.36 -23.26 7.73
C SER A 2 29.18 -23.30 8.69
N ILE A 3 28.52 -22.16 8.90
CA ILE A 3 27.27 -22.11 9.67
C ILE A 3 26.17 -22.52 8.69
N LYS A 4 25.70 -23.76 8.82
CA LYS A 4 24.43 -24.19 8.20
C LYS A 4 23.29 -23.57 9.02
N PRO A 5 22.34 -22.84 8.41
CA PRO A 5 21.11 -22.48 9.11
C PRO A 5 20.22 -23.72 9.18
N GLU A 6 20.16 -24.34 10.35
CA GLU A 6 19.17 -25.36 10.67
C GLU A 6 17.80 -24.66 10.85
N ASN A 7 16.76 -25.26 10.23
CA ASN A 7 15.33 -24.92 10.32
C ASN A 7 14.78 -23.82 9.42
N TRP A 8 14.93 -23.99 8.11
CA TRP A 8 14.04 -23.35 7.14
C TRP A 8 13.00 -24.36 6.63
N SER A 9 12.06 -24.79 7.47
CA SER A 9 10.85 -25.47 7.00
C SER A 9 9.78 -24.43 6.68
N CYS A 10 9.94 -23.68 5.61
CA CYS A 10 8.85 -22.90 5.06
C CYS A 10 7.95 -23.84 4.26
N THR A 11 6.93 -24.38 4.89
CA THR A 11 5.84 -25.06 4.18
C THR A 11 5.03 -23.97 3.48
N THR A 12 5.45 -23.61 2.27
CA THR A 12 4.80 -22.58 1.46
C THR A 12 3.48 -23.13 0.93
N VAL A 13 2.37 -22.82 1.59
CA VAL A 13 1.03 -23.10 1.10
C VAL A 13 0.69 -22.01 0.09
N ARG A 14 0.38 -22.39 -1.16
CA ARG A 14 -0.04 -21.46 -2.22
C ARG A 14 -1.57 -21.40 -2.28
N SER A 15 -2.11 -20.18 -2.34
CA SER A 15 -3.50 -19.91 -2.71
C SER A 15 -3.49 -19.15 -4.04
N SER A 16 -4.13 -19.67 -5.06
CA SER A 16 -4.22 -19.04 -6.41
C SER A 16 -2.88 -18.51 -6.97
N GLY A 17 -1.77 -19.19 -6.72
CA GLY A 17 -0.43 -18.79 -7.18
C GLY A 17 0.34 -17.95 -6.16
N LEU A 18 -0.30 -17.26 -5.22
CA LEU A 18 0.34 -16.46 -4.19
C LEU A 18 0.83 -17.29 -3.00
N ILE A 19 1.89 -16.79 -2.34
CA ILE A 19 2.46 -17.38 -1.13
C ILE A 19 1.70 -16.83 0.08
N ILE A 20 1.13 -17.70 0.90
CA ILE A 20 0.44 -17.29 2.13
C ILE A 20 1.49 -16.99 3.19
N ARG A 21 1.64 -15.72 3.58
CA ARG A 21 2.48 -15.30 4.71
C ARG A 21 1.71 -15.23 6.02
N GLN A 22 0.41 -14.95 5.94
CA GLN A 22 -0.49 -14.92 7.08
C GLN A 22 -1.91 -15.17 6.59
N LYS A 23 -2.72 -15.95 7.36
CA LYS A 23 -4.10 -16.28 6.98
C LYS A 23 -5.13 -15.29 7.53
N ASP A 24 -4.87 -14.72 8.69
CA ASP A 24 -5.76 -13.80 9.37
C ASP A 24 -4.97 -12.66 10.04
N PRO A 25 -5.11 -11.42 9.57
CA PRO A 25 -5.71 -11.06 8.27
C PRO A 25 -4.94 -11.65 7.09
N ASN A 26 -5.61 -11.74 5.94
CA ASN A 26 -5.03 -12.33 4.74
C ASN A 26 -3.86 -11.50 4.20
N ASN A 27 -2.64 -12.09 4.23
CA ASN A 27 -1.43 -11.47 3.71
C ASN A 27 -0.75 -12.45 2.75
N LEU A 28 -0.75 -12.08 1.47
CA LEU A 28 -0.34 -12.94 0.36
C LEU A 28 0.79 -12.25 -0.42
N GLU A 29 1.80 -13.03 -0.78
CA GLU A 29 2.98 -12.54 -1.48
C GLU A 29 3.07 -13.13 -2.88
N MET A 30 3.44 -12.33 -3.85
CA MET A 30 3.79 -12.80 -5.19
C MET A 30 5.06 -13.66 -5.12
N PRO A 31 5.08 -14.88 -5.69
CA PRO A 31 6.36 -15.56 -5.94
C PRO A 31 7.18 -14.71 -6.91
N PHE A 32 8.25 -14.08 -6.42
CA PHE A 32 8.96 -13.06 -7.19
C PHE A 32 9.62 -13.61 -8.48
N ASP A 33 9.92 -14.89 -8.52
CA ASP A 33 10.39 -15.61 -9.71
C ASP A 33 9.33 -15.72 -10.83
N GLN A 34 8.05 -15.44 -10.52
CA GLN A 34 6.96 -15.35 -11.49
C GLN A 34 6.79 -13.95 -12.10
N LEU A 35 7.61 -12.99 -11.69
CA LEU A 35 7.66 -11.70 -12.37
C LEU A 35 7.99 -11.92 -13.84
N GLY A 36 7.09 -11.58 -14.73
CA GLY A 36 7.21 -11.88 -16.17
C GLY A 36 6.95 -10.69 -17.07
N ASP A 37 6.34 -9.62 -16.55
CA ASP A 37 5.97 -8.46 -17.33
C ASP A 37 6.08 -7.18 -16.48
N PHE A 38 5.97 -6.02 -17.15
CA PHE A 38 5.96 -4.70 -16.51
C PHE A 38 4.72 -4.51 -15.63
N ILE A 39 3.57 -5.00 -16.05
CA ILE A 39 2.33 -4.98 -15.26
C ILE A 39 2.15 -6.33 -14.56
N THR A 40 2.03 -6.29 -13.26
CA THR A 40 1.74 -7.46 -12.43
C THR A 40 0.28 -7.87 -12.63
N PRO A 41 -0.02 -9.10 -13.05
CA PRO A 41 -1.39 -9.59 -13.11
C PRO A 41 -2.12 -9.45 -11.76
N ALA A 42 -3.41 -9.11 -11.78
CA ALA A 42 -4.16 -8.86 -10.55
C ALA A 42 -4.19 -10.07 -9.60
N GLU A 43 -4.22 -11.29 -10.16
CA GLU A 43 -4.16 -12.56 -9.43
C GLU A 43 -2.80 -12.88 -8.79
N LEU A 44 -1.74 -12.19 -9.21
CA LEU A 44 -0.39 -12.29 -8.64
C LEU A 44 -0.02 -11.07 -7.80
N PHE A 45 -0.84 -10.01 -7.79
CA PHE A 45 -0.55 -8.82 -7.02
C PHE A 45 -0.66 -9.11 -5.52
N TYR A 46 0.35 -8.73 -4.75
CA TYR A 46 0.41 -9.02 -3.31
C TYR A 46 -0.77 -8.41 -2.55
N VAL A 47 -1.19 -9.08 -1.48
CA VAL A 47 -2.23 -8.60 -0.57
C VAL A 47 -1.62 -8.31 0.80
N ARG A 48 -1.80 -7.09 1.30
CA ARG A 48 -1.44 -6.71 2.67
C ARG A 48 -2.65 -6.08 3.37
N SER A 49 -3.05 -6.67 4.48
CA SER A 49 -4.14 -6.18 5.33
C SER A 49 -3.73 -6.23 6.80
N HIS A 50 -4.09 -5.22 7.58
CA HIS A 50 -3.86 -5.18 9.02
C HIS A 50 -5.02 -5.81 9.79
N PHE A 51 -6.22 -5.71 9.23
CA PHE A 51 -7.46 -6.21 9.76
C PHE A 51 -8.17 -7.08 8.71
N PRO A 52 -9.20 -7.85 9.10
CA PRO A 52 -10.00 -8.60 8.14
C PRO A 52 -10.57 -7.70 7.04
N THR A 53 -10.69 -8.25 5.83
CA THR A 53 -11.33 -7.58 4.70
C THR A 53 -12.78 -7.25 5.04
N PRO A 54 -13.20 -5.97 5.00
CA PRO A 54 -14.59 -5.61 5.31
C PRO A 54 -15.53 -6.03 4.17
N GLU A 55 -16.76 -6.41 4.54
CA GLU A 55 -17.83 -6.61 3.58
C GLU A 55 -18.51 -5.26 3.30
N ILE A 56 -18.43 -4.77 2.07
CA ILE A 56 -18.97 -3.48 1.66
C ILE A 56 -19.93 -3.69 0.50
N ASP A 57 -21.19 -3.26 0.71
CA ASP A 57 -22.20 -3.20 -0.34
C ASP A 57 -22.02 -1.91 -1.15
N PRO A 58 -21.68 -1.98 -2.44
CA PRO A 58 -21.47 -0.78 -3.26
C PRO A 58 -22.76 0.02 -3.49
N VAL A 59 -23.95 -0.58 -3.29
CA VAL A 59 -25.23 0.12 -3.46
C VAL A 59 -25.47 1.11 -2.33
N THR A 60 -25.09 0.76 -1.11
CA THR A 60 -25.25 1.61 0.09
C THR A 60 -23.98 2.37 0.46
N TYR A 61 -22.87 2.09 -0.24
CA TYR A 61 -21.58 2.71 0.04
C TYR A 61 -21.59 4.22 -0.19
N GLN A 62 -20.95 4.95 0.73
CA GLN A 62 -20.75 6.40 0.66
C GLN A 62 -19.30 6.76 0.99
N LEU A 63 -18.69 7.59 0.14
CA LEU A 63 -17.41 8.24 0.41
C LEU A 63 -17.68 9.65 0.94
N SER A 64 -17.17 9.96 2.13
CA SER A 64 -17.28 11.29 2.73
C SER A 64 -16.01 12.12 2.48
N VAL A 65 -16.18 13.39 2.12
CA VAL A 65 -15.10 14.38 2.08
C VAL A 65 -15.44 15.50 3.07
N GLY A 66 -14.55 15.75 4.04
CA GLY A 66 -14.84 16.68 5.13
C GLY A 66 -13.61 17.32 5.76
N GLY A 67 -13.75 17.76 7.03
CA GLY A 67 -12.72 18.50 7.75
C GLY A 67 -12.70 19.97 7.37
N ALA A 68 -11.52 20.54 7.15
CA ALA A 68 -11.30 21.94 6.79
C ALA A 68 -11.59 22.22 5.31
N VAL A 69 -12.86 22.01 4.93
CA VAL A 69 -13.41 22.26 3.58
C VAL A 69 -14.60 23.19 3.67
N ARG A 70 -14.88 23.93 2.60
CA ARG A 70 -16.03 24.84 2.53
C ARG A 70 -17.36 24.09 2.51
N SER A 71 -17.42 22.96 1.78
CA SER A 71 -18.64 22.15 1.61
C SER A 71 -18.28 20.69 1.76
N LYS A 72 -18.88 20.00 2.74
CA LYS A 72 -18.72 18.56 2.88
C LYS A 72 -19.38 17.83 1.71
N LEU A 73 -18.77 16.78 1.21
CA LEU A 73 -19.34 15.91 0.18
C LEU A 73 -19.70 14.55 0.77
N SER A 74 -20.75 13.96 0.26
CA SER A 74 -21.11 12.55 0.46
C SER A 74 -21.45 11.99 -0.91
N LEU A 75 -20.59 11.09 -1.40
CA LEU A 75 -20.63 10.60 -2.78
C LEU A 75 -20.85 9.09 -2.77
N SER A 76 -21.89 8.64 -3.48
CA SER A 76 -22.12 7.22 -3.72
C SER A 76 -21.03 6.64 -4.65
N TYR A 77 -20.92 5.32 -4.69
CA TYR A 77 -20.05 4.65 -5.66
C TYR A 77 -20.42 5.02 -7.10
N ALA A 78 -21.71 5.17 -7.38
CA ALA A 78 -22.19 5.57 -8.70
C ALA A 78 -21.77 7.01 -9.05
N ASP A 79 -21.82 7.95 -8.08
CA ASP A 79 -21.37 9.33 -8.30
C ASP A 79 -19.89 9.37 -8.68
N ILE A 80 -19.04 8.64 -7.94
CA ILE A 80 -17.60 8.52 -8.24
C ILE A 80 -17.37 7.93 -9.63
N ARG A 81 -18.10 6.89 -10.00
CA ARG A 81 -17.97 6.24 -11.33
C ARG A 81 -18.41 7.14 -12.49
N ALA A 82 -19.28 8.12 -12.22
CA ALA A 82 -19.74 9.09 -13.22
C ALA A 82 -18.81 10.31 -13.38
N MET A 83 -17.85 10.51 -12.46
CA MET A 83 -16.89 11.62 -12.53
C MET A 83 -15.81 11.38 -13.60
N PRO A 84 -15.17 12.46 -14.12
CA PRO A 84 -14.01 12.32 -14.97
C PRO A 84 -12.92 11.48 -14.28
N SER A 85 -12.44 10.46 -14.97
CA SER A 85 -11.42 9.55 -14.46
C SER A 85 -10.15 9.63 -15.27
N GLN A 86 -9.07 9.18 -14.67
CA GLN A 86 -7.79 8.97 -15.36
C GLN A 86 -7.18 7.64 -14.94
N THR A 87 -6.20 7.21 -15.71
CA THR A 87 -5.44 6.00 -15.47
C THR A 87 -3.97 6.34 -15.27
N CYS A 88 -3.35 5.76 -14.25
CA CYS A 88 -1.91 5.83 -14.03
C CYS A 88 -1.33 4.45 -13.76
N ILE A 89 -0.09 4.24 -14.14
CA ILE A 89 0.68 3.06 -13.73
C ILE A 89 1.43 3.43 -12.45
N ALA A 90 1.26 2.61 -11.40
CA ALA A 90 1.95 2.83 -10.15
C ALA A 90 2.38 1.52 -9.50
N THR A 91 3.61 1.52 -9.01
CA THR A 91 4.16 0.46 -8.17
C THR A 91 3.74 0.69 -6.73
N LEU A 92 3.21 -0.35 -6.10
CA LEU A 92 2.99 -0.39 -4.65
C LEU A 92 3.93 -1.42 -4.04
N GLU A 93 4.70 -1.01 -3.04
CA GLU A 93 5.56 -1.90 -2.25
C GLU A 93 5.17 -1.82 -0.77
N CYS A 94 5.05 -2.96 -0.11
CA CYS A 94 4.95 -2.99 1.35
C CYS A 94 6.26 -2.53 1.99
N ALA A 95 6.21 -1.60 2.94
CA ALA A 95 7.41 -1.13 3.65
C ALA A 95 8.20 -2.27 4.34
N GLY A 96 7.55 -3.39 4.61
CA GLY A 96 8.18 -4.59 5.15
C GLY A 96 8.72 -5.57 4.11
N ASN A 97 8.67 -5.26 2.82
CA ASN A 97 9.20 -6.13 1.77
C ASN A 97 10.68 -6.43 2.00
N SER A 98 11.08 -7.69 1.94
CA SER A 98 12.42 -8.21 2.31
C SER A 98 12.70 -8.33 3.81
N ARG A 99 11.67 -8.25 4.68
CA ARG A 99 11.85 -8.32 6.14
C ARG A 99 12.49 -9.62 6.62
N VAL A 100 12.22 -10.73 5.98
CA VAL A 100 12.79 -12.04 6.32
C VAL A 100 14.34 -12.04 6.34
N PHE A 101 14.96 -11.12 5.59
CA PHE A 101 16.43 -11.02 5.48
C PHE A 101 17.07 -10.11 6.54
N LEU A 102 16.29 -9.49 7.41
CA LEU A 102 16.81 -8.63 8.47
C LEU A 102 17.50 -9.44 9.57
N VAL A 103 18.67 -8.95 10.01
CA VAL A 103 19.43 -9.50 11.12
C VAL A 103 19.77 -8.35 12.08
N PRO A 104 19.25 -8.36 13.32
CA PRO A 104 18.36 -9.36 13.91
C PRO A 104 16.97 -9.36 13.25
N PRO A 105 16.17 -10.46 13.39
CA PRO A 105 14.83 -10.54 12.86
C PRO A 105 13.92 -9.46 13.42
N ALA A 106 13.07 -8.86 12.56
CA ALA A 106 12.08 -7.86 12.94
C ALA A 106 10.66 -8.44 12.96
N PRO A 107 9.77 -7.99 13.88
CA PRO A 107 8.38 -8.44 13.94
C PRO A 107 7.58 -8.01 12.71
N GLY A 108 6.38 -8.59 12.54
CA GLY A 108 5.45 -8.33 11.44
C GLY A 108 5.47 -9.42 10.37
N ALA A 109 4.72 -9.22 9.29
CA ALA A 109 4.65 -10.19 8.20
C ALA A 109 6.04 -10.42 7.57
N GLN A 110 6.46 -11.69 7.52
CA GLN A 110 7.79 -12.10 7.05
C GLN A 110 7.78 -12.23 5.52
N TRP A 111 7.76 -11.07 4.86
CA TRP A 111 7.85 -10.98 3.41
C TRP A 111 9.26 -11.35 2.92
N GLU A 112 9.33 -12.09 1.84
CA GLU A 112 10.56 -12.24 1.05
C GLU A 112 10.70 -11.05 0.08
N LEU A 113 10.55 -11.27 -1.22
CA LEU A 113 10.82 -10.27 -2.24
C LEU A 113 9.57 -9.77 -2.97
N GLY A 114 8.44 -10.46 -2.81
CA GLY A 114 7.27 -10.31 -3.65
C GLY A 114 6.14 -9.47 -3.03
N ALA A 115 6.37 -8.77 -1.91
CA ALA A 115 5.40 -7.80 -1.40
C ALA A 115 5.49 -6.46 -2.17
N VAL A 116 5.53 -6.55 -3.49
CA VAL A 116 5.58 -5.45 -4.45
C VAL A 116 4.81 -5.85 -5.71
N GLY A 117 4.20 -4.88 -6.37
CA GLY A 117 3.55 -5.09 -7.67
C GLY A 117 3.36 -3.76 -8.38
N ASN A 118 3.39 -3.78 -9.71
CA ASN A 118 3.15 -2.65 -10.57
C ASN A 118 1.84 -2.86 -11.34
N ALA A 119 0.91 -1.92 -11.26
CA ALA A 119 -0.39 -2.08 -11.91
C ALA A 119 -0.88 -0.78 -12.53
N GLU A 120 -1.81 -0.92 -13.46
CA GLU A 120 -2.59 0.17 -14.00
C GLU A 120 -3.80 0.42 -13.09
N TRP A 121 -3.94 1.65 -12.62
CA TRP A 121 -5.01 2.07 -11.71
C TRP A 121 -5.88 3.11 -12.38
N THR A 122 -7.19 2.89 -12.39
CA THR A 122 -8.17 3.84 -12.94
C THR A 122 -9.06 4.38 -11.83
N GLY A 123 -9.22 5.69 -11.78
CA GLY A 123 -10.02 6.36 -10.76
C GLY A 123 -10.17 7.86 -10.98
N VAL A 124 -10.77 8.52 -10.00
CA VAL A 124 -10.93 9.98 -9.97
C VAL A 124 -9.73 10.61 -9.29
N PRO A 125 -9.11 11.67 -9.83
CA PRO A 125 -8.07 12.41 -9.11
C PRO A 125 -8.56 12.91 -7.74
N LEU A 126 -7.77 12.68 -6.69
CA LEU A 126 -8.10 13.17 -5.35
C LEU A 126 -8.25 14.69 -5.33
N SER A 127 -7.41 15.41 -6.06
CA SER A 127 -7.47 16.86 -6.20
C SER A 127 -8.84 17.36 -6.65
N MET A 128 -9.50 16.65 -7.58
CA MET A 128 -10.84 17.01 -8.06
C MET A 128 -11.90 16.97 -6.95
N LEU A 129 -11.83 15.97 -6.06
CA LEU A 129 -12.75 15.87 -4.91
C LEU A 129 -12.49 16.99 -3.90
N LEU A 130 -11.21 17.27 -3.63
CA LEU A 130 -10.79 18.33 -2.70
C LEU A 130 -11.15 19.73 -3.23
N GLU A 131 -10.98 20.00 -4.52
CA GLU A 131 -11.39 21.24 -5.17
C GLU A 131 -12.92 21.41 -5.14
N SER A 132 -13.67 20.34 -5.43
CA SER A 132 -15.13 20.34 -5.35
C SER A 132 -15.65 20.63 -3.94
N ALA A 133 -14.96 20.11 -2.92
CA ALA A 133 -15.26 20.40 -1.51
C ALA A 133 -14.83 21.82 -1.10
N GLY A 134 -13.94 22.46 -1.87
CA GLY A 134 -13.38 23.78 -1.57
C GLY A 134 -12.41 23.73 -0.40
N LEU A 135 -11.24 23.15 -0.65
CA LEU A 135 -10.16 22.96 0.33
C LEU A 135 -9.73 24.29 0.98
N GLY A 136 -9.66 24.34 2.32
CA GLY A 136 -9.19 25.51 3.07
C GLY A 136 -7.74 25.87 2.75
N GLY A 137 -7.41 27.16 2.85
CA GLY A 137 -6.05 27.66 2.53
C GLY A 137 -4.97 27.19 3.51
N ASP A 138 -5.35 26.94 4.75
CA ASP A 138 -4.54 26.54 5.89
C ASP A 138 -4.42 25.02 6.10
N VAL A 139 -5.04 24.21 5.21
CA VAL A 139 -4.93 22.76 5.25
C VAL A 139 -3.48 22.33 5.01
N CYS A 140 -2.97 21.47 5.87
CA CYS A 140 -1.62 20.89 5.76
C CYS A 140 -1.62 19.42 5.36
N ASP A 141 -2.56 18.61 5.91
CA ASP A 141 -2.66 17.17 5.64
C ASP A 141 -4.04 16.77 5.12
N ILE A 142 -4.05 15.73 4.30
CA ILE A 142 -5.25 15.03 3.86
C ILE A 142 -5.22 13.62 4.45
N VAL A 143 -6.15 13.36 5.35
CA VAL A 143 -6.30 12.07 6.02
C VAL A 143 -7.21 11.17 5.20
N LEU A 144 -6.78 9.95 4.99
CA LEU A 144 -7.46 8.87 4.26
C LEU A 144 -7.80 7.77 5.26
N GLU A 145 -9.09 7.47 5.42
CA GLU A 145 -9.59 6.48 6.37
C GLU A 145 -10.28 5.34 5.63
N GLY A 146 -9.87 4.11 5.95
CA GLY A 146 -10.48 2.88 5.43
C GLY A 146 -11.64 2.39 6.31
N ALA A 147 -12.40 1.41 5.81
CA ALA A 147 -13.46 0.74 6.57
C ALA A 147 -12.93 -0.34 7.52
N ASP A 148 -11.70 -0.83 7.31
CA ASP A 148 -11.11 -1.91 8.08
C ASP A 148 -10.73 -1.43 9.49
N ARG A 149 -11.09 -2.25 10.50
CA ARG A 149 -10.93 -1.93 11.92
C ARG A 149 -10.56 -3.16 12.74
N GLY A 150 -9.74 -2.96 13.76
CA GLY A 150 -9.36 -4.01 14.68
C GLY A 150 -8.31 -3.56 15.69
N VAL A 151 -7.75 -4.53 16.41
CA VAL A 151 -6.62 -4.31 17.33
C VAL A 151 -5.34 -4.74 16.63
N PRO A 152 -4.33 -3.86 16.48
CA PRO A 152 -3.03 -4.24 15.94
C PRO A 152 -2.41 -5.41 16.69
N LYS A 153 -1.68 -6.27 15.98
CA LYS A 153 -1.01 -7.44 16.59
C LYS A 153 0.29 -7.07 17.29
N GLU A 154 0.99 -6.08 16.77
CA GLU A 154 2.28 -5.60 17.24
C GLU A 154 2.13 -4.57 18.38
N GLU A 155 3.13 -4.49 19.24
CA GLU A 155 3.20 -3.47 20.30
C GLU A 155 3.80 -2.15 19.78
N PRO A 156 3.42 -0.99 20.33
CA PRO A 156 2.45 -0.78 21.40
C PRO A 156 1.00 -0.89 20.88
N LYS A 157 0.14 -1.64 21.58
CA LYS A 157 -1.26 -1.77 21.21
C LYS A 157 -2.08 -0.58 21.74
N PRO A 158 -2.96 0.00 20.93
CA PRO A 158 -3.95 0.94 21.42
C PRO A 158 -4.95 0.21 22.35
N PRO A 159 -5.56 0.92 23.30
CA PRO A 159 -6.49 0.31 24.27
C PRO A 159 -7.79 -0.22 23.63
N ASP A 160 -8.19 0.40 22.51
CA ASP A 160 -9.42 0.07 21.77
C ASP A 160 -9.11 -0.29 20.31
N PRO A 161 -10.03 -1.00 19.64
CA PRO A 161 -9.94 -1.24 18.21
C PRO A 161 -9.87 0.07 17.43
N ILE A 162 -8.91 0.19 16.52
CA ILE A 162 -8.68 1.36 15.68
C ILE A 162 -8.99 1.07 14.22
N THR A 163 -9.31 2.10 13.47
CA THR A 163 -9.46 2.06 12.01
C THR A 163 -8.10 2.23 11.33
N TYR A 164 -7.94 1.70 10.13
CA TYR A 164 -6.75 1.98 9.34
C TYR A 164 -6.83 3.38 8.73
N ILE A 165 -5.92 4.26 9.13
CA ILE A 165 -5.91 5.67 8.77
C ILE A 165 -4.48 6.10 8.45
N ARG A 166 -4.30 6.81 7.32
CA ARG A 166 -3.03 7.44 6.93
C ARG A 166 -3.28 8.85 6.46
N SER A 167 -2.29 9.74 6.59
CA SER A 167 -2.33 11.04 5.95
C SER A 167 -1.22 11.18 4.89
N ILE A 168 -1.47 12.07 3.96
CA ILE A 168 -0.48 12.59 3.02
C ILE A 168 -0.48 14.10 3.06
N PRO A 169 0.68 14.76 2.82
CA PRO A 169 0.74 16.22 2.77
C PRO A 169 -0.21 16.78 1.69
N ARG A 170 -0.80 17.94 1.97
CA ARG A 170 -1.65 18.65 1.00
C ARG A 170 -1.00 18.75 -0.38
N LYS A 171 0.29 19.10 -0.42
CA LYS A 171 1.02 19.22 -1.70
C LYS A 171 0.89 17.95 -2.51
N ARG A 172 1.17 16.77 -1.91
CA ARG A 172 1.08 15.48 -2.59
C ARG A 172 -0.36 15.13 -2.97
N ALA A 173 -1.33 15.40 -2.10
CA ALA A 173 -2.75 15.13 -2.37
C ALA A 173 -3.33 15.91 -3.56
N MET A 174 -2.75 17.06 -3.90
CA MET A 174 -3.17 17.90 -5.02
C MET A 174 -2.48 17.54 -6.35
N GLU A 175 -1.55 16.60 -6.34
CA GLU A 175 -0.93 16.13 -7.58
C GLU A 175 -1.90 15.23 -8.37
N SER A 176 -1.86 15.35 -9.69
CA SER A 176 -2.87 14.75 -10.57
C SER A 176 -2.86 13.22 -10.59
N ASP A 177 -1.74 12.60 -10.22
CA ASP A 177 -1.54 11.15 -10.21
C ASP A 177 -2.06 10.45 -8.95
N VAL A 178 -2.45 11.22 -7.90
CA VAL A 178 -3.10 10.65 -6.71
C VAL A 178 -4.56 10.37 -7.00
N LEU A 179 -4.94 9.08 -6.98
CA LEU A 179 -6.26 8.66 -7.41
C LEU A 179 -7.11 8.07 -6.27
N ILE A 180 -8.42 8.28 -6.36
CA ILE A 180 -9.42 7.44 -5.72
C ILE A 180 -9.83 6.39 -6.75
N ALA A 181 -9.15 5.26 -6.72
CA ALA A 181 -9.24 4.22 -7.72
C ALA A 181 -10.39 3.25 -7.44
N TYR A 182 -11.03 2.79 -8.50
CA TYR A 182 -12.08 1.79 -8.51
C TYR A 182 -11.77 0.62 -9.46
N GLN A 183 -10.71 0.74 -10.28
CA GLN A 183 -10.25 -0.35 -11.15
C GLN A 183 -8.73 -0.56 -11.03
N MET A 184 -8.34 -1.79 -11.30
CA MET A 184 -6.96 -2.27 -11.39
C MET A 184 -6.84 -3.14 -12.65
N ASN A 185 -5.86 -2.83 -13.52
CA ASN A 185 -5.62 -3.54 -14.78
C ASN A 185 -6.91 -3.67 -15.64
N GLY A 186 -7.67 -2.58 -15.76
CA GLY A 186 -8.90 -2.51 -16.56
C GLY A 186 -10.12 -3.26 -16.01
N ARG A 187 -10.05 -3.80 -14.77
CA ARG A 187 -11.16 -4.50 -14.09
C ARG A 187 -11.48 -3.83 -12.76
N ASP A 188 -12.70 -3.99 -12.29
CA ASP A 188 -13.07 -3.53 -10.95
C ASP A 188 -12.17 -4.17 -9.89
N LEU A 189 -11.91 -3.42 -8.82
CA LEU A 189 -11.11 -3.91 -7.70
C LEU A 189 -11.70 -5.19 -7.12
N THR A 190 -10.84 -6.09 -6.66
CA THR A 190 -11.29 -7.21 -5.82
C THR A 190 -11.44 -6.75 -4.37
N PRO A 191 -12.18 -7.49 -3.52
CA PRO A 191 -12.27 -7.18 -2.08
C PRO A 191 -10.89 -7.03 -1.42
N ASP A 192 -9.93 -7.93 -1.70
CA ASP A 192 -8.58 -7.88 -1.14
C ASP A 192 -7.76 -6.69 -1.63
N HIS A 193 -8.10 -6.12 -2.78
CA HIS A 193 -7.45 -4.94 -3.34
C HIS A 193 -8.19 -3.64 -3.07
N GLY A 194 -9.24 -3.65 -2.21
CA GLY A 194 -9.86 -2.45 -1.69
C GLY A 194 -11.17 -2.05 -2.37
N TYR A 195 -11.91 -3.01 -2.99
CA TYR A 195 -13.25 -2.75 -3.52
C TYR A 195 -14.17 -2.15 -2.44
N PRO A 196 -15.02 -1.14 -2.70
CA PRO A 196 -15.26 -0.51 -4.01
C PRO A 196 -14.27 0.60 -4.37
N LEU A 197 -13.64 1.26 -3.41
CA LEU A 197 -12.72 2.36 -3.63
C LEU A 197 -11.47 2.26 -2.76
N ARG A 198 -10.34 2.65 -3.33
CA ARG A 198 -9.08 2.81 -2.59
C ARG A 198 -8.34 4.06 -3.03
N ALA A 199 -7.48 4.58 -2.17
CA ALA A 199 -6.49 5.54 -2.59
C ALA A 199 -5.33 4.85 -3.30
N ILE A 200 -4.75 5.55 -4.29
CA ILE A 200 -3.46 5.25 -4.90
C ILE A 200 -2.59 6.51 -4.77
N VAL A 201 -1.46 6.35 -4.12
CA VAL A 201 -0.47 7.42 -3.90
C VAL A 201 0.85 6.94 -4.50
N PRO A 202 1.10 7.19 -5.81
CA PRO A 202 2.31 6.77 -6.48
C PRO A 202 3.56 7.27 -5.77
N GLY A 203 4.68 6.57 -5.88
CA GLY A 203 5.93 6.94 -5.21
C GLY A 203 5.99 6.67 -3.72
N HIS A 204 4.86 6.50 -3.03
CA HIS A 204 4.81 6.15 -1.61
C HIS A 204 4.70 4.64 -1.40
N TYR A 205 5.24 4.16 -0.27
CA TYR A 205 4.97 2.78 0.15
C TYR A 205 3.47 2.49 0.22
N GLY A 206 3.08 1.25 -0.04
CA GLY A 206 1.68 0.83 -0.18
C GLY A 206 0.75 1.16 1.00
N MET A 207 1.31 1.44 2.21
CA MET A 207 0.49 1.84 3.35
C MET A 207 -0.18 3.21 3.17
N ALA A 208 0.34 4.10 2.30
CA ALA A 208 -0.32 5.37 1.98
C ALA A 208 -1.54 5.17 1.07
N SER A 209 -1.57 4.08 0.32
CA SER A 209 -2.65 3.72 -0.61
C SER A 209 -3.77 2.97 0.10
N VAL A 210 -4.50 3.69 0.97
CA VAL A 210 -5.55 3.15 1.85
C VAL A 210 -6.64 2.44 1.06
N LYS A 211 -6.95 1.19 1.45
CA LYS A 211 -8.02 0.36 0.88
C LYS A 211 -9.37 0.65 1.55
N TRP A 212 -10.46 0.26 0.88
CA TRP A 212 -11.83 0.38 1.44
C TRP A 212 -12.12 1.78 1.97
N LEU A 213 -11.72 2.78 1.20
CA LEU A 213 -11.73 4.19 1.61
C LEU A 213 -13.16 4.66 1.92
N THR A 214 -13.39 5.22 3.11
CA THR A 214 -14.69 5.74 3.56
C THR A 214 -14.69 7.23 3.81
N ASN A 215 -13.54 7.77 4.27
CA ASN A 215 -13.44 9.19 4.59
C ASN A 215 -12.15 9.80 4.04
N ILE A 216 -12.29 11.03 3.53
CA ILE A 216 -11.20 11.93 3.17
C ILE A 216 -11.38 13.18 4.05
N ILE A 217 -10.40 13.49 4.91
CA ILE A 217 -10.53 14.54 5.91
C ILE A 217 -9.37 15.52 5.77
N ALA A 218 -9.68 16.77 5.44
CA ALA A 218 -8.71 17.85 5.40
C ALA A 218 -8.42 18.38 6.81
N THR A 219 -7.15 18.49 7.21
CA THR A 219 -6.75 18.97 8.54
C THR A 219 -5.80 20.16 8.44
N THR A 220 -5.91 21.09 9.38
CA THR A 220 -5.02 22.26 9.51
C THR A 220 -3.81 21.98 10.41
N GLU A 221 -3.81 20.85 11.09
CA GLU A 221 -2.72 20.35 11.92
C GLU A 221 -2.16 19.05 11.32
N PRO A 222 -0.84 18.78 11.45
CA PRO A 222 -0.27 17.50 11.04
C PRO A 222 -0.95 16.32 11.75
N PHE A 223 -1.39 15.34 10.97
CA PHE A 223 -2.12 14.21 11.52
C PHE A 223 -1.25 13.34 12.43
N GLN A 224 -1.74 13.07 13.62
CA GLN A 224 -1.11 12.26 14.66
C GLN A 224 -1.94 10.99 14.91
N GLY A 225 -1.73 9.94 14.15
CA GLY A 225 -2.44 8.67 14.31
C GLY A 225 -1.49 7.50 14.52
N TYR A 226 -1.98 6.41 15.11
CA TYR A 226 -1.21 5.20 15.38
C TYR A 226 -0.38 4.74 14.17
N TRP A 227 -1.03 4.60 13.02
CA TRP A 227 -0.39 4.16 11.78
C TRP A 227 0.58 5.19 11.19
N GLN A 228 0.45 6.47 11.56
CA GLN A 228 1.29 7.56 11.06
C GLN A 228 2.54 7.75 11.90
N THR A 229 2.39 7.74 13.23
CA THR A 229 3.44 8.19 14.15
C THR A 229 4.00 7.08 15.04
N SER A 230 3.34 5.90 15.08
CA SER A 230 3.78 4.77 15.91
C SER A 230 4.25 3.59 15.06
N ASP A 231 3.42 3.03 14.19
CA ASP A 231 3.74 1.81 13.47
C ASP A 231 4.64 2.07 12.25
N TYR A 232 4.20 2.97 11.33
CA TYR A 232 4.97 3.32 10.14
C TYR A 232 5.76 4.60 10.33
N ALA A 233 6.65 4.60 11.30
CA ALA A 233 7.54 5.72 11.60
C ALA A 233 8.96 5.22 11.90
N PHE A 234 9.95 6.04 11.59
CA PHE A 234 11.35 5.77 11.87
C PHE A 234 12.01 6.93 12.61
N TRP A 235 13.09 6.64 13.31
CA TRP A 235 13.87 7.66 13.97
C TRP A 235 14.86 8.29 12.99
N GLN A 236 14.88 9.62 12.97
CA GLN A 236 15.81 10.41 12.19
C GLN A 236 16.56 11.37 13.13
N ASP A 237 17.87 11.43 13.01
CA ASP A 237 18.67 12.40 13.73
C ASP A 237 18.37 13.83 13.26
N SER A 238 18.27 14.74 14.19
CA SER A 238 18.10 16.18 13.94
C SER A 238 18.95 17.00 14.88
N GLU A 239 19.05 18.33 14.62
CA GLU A 239 19.81 19.26 15.46
C GLU A 239 19.33 19.31 16.93
N VAL A 240 18.06 18.98 17.17
CA VAL A 240 17.43 18.96 18.50
C VAL A 240 17.36 17.54 19.11
N GLY A 241 18.01 16.56 18.50
CA GLY A 241 17.98 15.14 18.89
C GLY A 241 17.13 14.29 17.97
N PRO A 242 16.98 12.97 18.25
CA PRO A 242 16.22 12.05 17.43
C PRO A 242 14.74 12.44 17.36
N VAL A 243 14.20 12.55 16.15
CA VAL A 243 12.78 12.83 15.90
C VAL A 243 12.13 11.65 15.17
N ARG A 244 10.88 11.38 15.47
CA ARG A 244 10.11 10.35 14.76
C ARG A 244 9.50 10.94 13.49
N ARG A 245 9.75 10.30 12.36
CA ARG A 245 9.23 10.70 11.05
C ARG A 245 8.33 9.62 10.47
N PRO A 246 7.17 9.96 9.93
CA PRO A 246 6.36 9.03 9.17
C PRO A 246 7.14 8.48 7.98
N LEU A 247 7.02 7.18 7.76
CA LEU A 247 7.49 6.56 6.53
C LEU A 247 6.54 6.94 5.39
N ALA A 248 7.08 7.39 4.26
CA ALA A 248 6.31 7.89 3.12
C ALA A 248 6.83 7.33 1.81
N GLU A 249 7.83 7.94 1.20
CA GLU A 249 8.36 7.62 -0.12
C GLU A 249 9.13 6.31 -0.15
N MET A 250 8.93 5.54 -1.22
CA MET A 250 9.69 4.32 -1.47
C MET A 250 11.16 4.66 -1.74
N LYS A 251 12.05 3.86 -1.16
CA LYS A 251 13.48 3.96 -1.48
C LYS A 251 13.79 3.22 -2.78
N LEU A 252 14.81 3.70 -3.49
CA LEU A 252 15.35 3.00 -4.66
C LEU A 252 15.71 1.57 -4.29
N LYS A 253 15.17 0.63 -5.04
CA LYS A 253 15.38 -0.80 -4.86
C LYS A 253 15.44 -1.51 -6.20
N SER A 254 16.24 -2.58 -6.28
CA SER A 254 16.25 -3.49 -7.40
C SER A 254 16.36 -4.93 -6.92
N GLN A 255 15.77 -5.85 -7.68
CA GLN A 255 15.76 -7.25 -7.33
C GLN A 255 15.79 -8.14 -8.58
N ILE A 256 16.66 -9.15 -8.60
CA ILE A 256 16.67 -10.19 -9.62
C ILE A 256 15.57 -11.20 -9.31
N ALA A 257 14.70 -11.45 -10.29
CA ALA A 257 13.65 -12.46 -10.21
C ALA A 257 14.12 -13.82 -10.74
N ARG A 258 14.92 -13.81 -11.79
CA ARG A 258 15.51 -15.01 -12.40
C ARG A 258 16.99 -14.79 -12.74
N PRO A 259 17.90 -15.77 -12.54
CA PRO A 259 17.60 -17.11 -11.99
C PRO A 259 17.10 -17.02 -10.53
N ARG A 260 16.16 -17.92 -10.18
CA ARG A 260 15.74 -18.06 -8.78
C ARG A 260 16.82 -18.77 -7.96
N VAL A 261 16.74 -18.66 -6.66
CA VAL A 261 17.64 -19.36 -5.75
C VAL A 261 17.56 -20.87 -6.01
N TYR A 262 18.72 -21.53 -6.18
CA TYR A 262 18.87 -22.95 -6.53
C TYR A 262 18.31 -23.37 -7.91
N GLU A 263 18.05 -22.44 -8.81
CA GLU A 263 17.75 -22.78 -10.20
C GLU A 263 18.97 -23.43 -10.86
N ARG A 264 18.75 -24.58 -11.52
CA ARG A 264 19.81 -25.25 -12.26
C ARG A 264 19.87 -24.69 -13.66
N LEU A 265 21.03 -24.16 -14.03
CA LEU A 265 21.27 -23.60 -15.36
C LEU A 265 22.13 -24.60 -16.18
N GLU A 266 21.84 -24.66 -17.49
CA GLU A 266 22.65 -25.48 -18.40
C GLU A 266 24.02 -24.83 -18.61
N PRO A 267 25.12 -25.57 -18.41
CA PRO A 267 26.46 -25.04 -18.63
C PRO A 267 26.66 -24.59 -20.10
N ASN A 268 27.35 -23.47 -20.27
CA ASN A 268 27.69 -22.91 -21.59
C ASN A 268 26.48 -22.54 -22.47
N SER A 269 25.28 -22.43 -21.91
CA SER A 269 24.08 -21.96 -22.56
C SER A 269 23.78 -20.50 -22.16
N PRO A 270 23.33 -19.64 -23.10
CA PRO A 270 22.85 -18.31 -22.75
C PRO A 270 21.66 -18.38 -21.77
N TYR A 271 21.67 -17.54 -20.73
CA TYR A 271 20.56 -17.42 -19.81
C TYR A 271 20.17 -15.95 -19.64
N THR A 272 18.87 -15.64 -19.74
CA THR A 272 18.37 -14.28 -19.55
C THR A 272 18.18 -14.01 -18.07
N ILE A 273 18.98 -13.12 -17.50
CA ILE A 273 18.76 -12.59 -16.14
C ILE A 273 17.60 -11.58 -16.24
N PHE A 274 16.61 -11.74 -15.39
CA PHE A 274 15.42 -10.90 -15.36
C PHE A 274 15.15 -10.40 -13.95
N GLY A 275 14.71 -9.14 -13.82
CA GLY A 275 14.39 -8.52 -12.54
C GLY A 275 13.68 -7.20 -12.74
N ALA A 276 13.47 -6.49 -11.64
CA ALA A 276 12.85 -5.17 -11.63
C ALA A 276 13.64 -4.20 -10.76
N ALA A 277 13.53 -2.91 -11.09
CA ALA A 277 13.95 -1.81 -10.24
C ALA A 277 12.78 -0.83 -10.08
N TRP A 278 12.65 -0.26 -8.90
CA TRP A 278 11.60 0.71 -8.59
C TRP A 278 12.09 1.71 -7.54
N ALA A 279 11.43 2.85 -7.49
CA ALA A 279 11.70 3.91 -6.52
C ALA A 279 10.41 4.70 -6.23
N GLY A 280 10.47 5.58 -5.25
CA GLY A 280 9.53 6.66 -5.08
C GLY A 280 9.77 7.76 -6.10
N ASP A 281 9.73 9.01 -5.63
CA ASP A 281 10.04 10.16 -6.48
C ASP A 281 11.52 10.10 -6.89
N THR A 282 11.77 10.06 -8.18
CA THR A 282 13.12 10.14 -8.76
C THR A 282 13.13 11.37 -9.64
N ASP A 283 13.75 12.45 -9.16
CA ASP A 283 14.19 13.54 -10.02
C ASP A 283 15.31 13.08 -10.97
#